data_535877aaa35634cf9db60909425d6c69
#
_entry.id   535877aaa35634cf9db60909425d6c69
#
_cell.length_a   1.000
_cell.length_b   1.000
_cell.length_c   1.000
_cell.angle_alpha   90.00
_cell.angle_beta   90.00
_cell.angle_gamma   90.00
#
_symmetry.space_group_name_H-M   'P 1'
#
loop_
_entity.id
_entity.type
_entity.pdbx_description
1 polymer ?
#
loop_
_entity_poly.entity_id
_entity_poly.type
_entity_poly.pdbx_seq_one_letter_code
_entity_poly.pdbx_strand_id
1 'polypeptide(L)'
;TTITAVIRTDLTQETAEDLFYEMNFRQRSLADMLFSQRVLCIAAHYNMLKRQGRRTDLQTFETTSPDTQEKSHTDVKIAQEYELTRDKVSKYCRYATLYRPLLLLMNSGKRLGQLAAYEISFVEDHSLQECIYQFISEGSASISTAKGKKLRAAFEDGKLDASQIKSILSGGGLSTSKQPGRRVSVTLPPAFAPYF
;
A
#
# COMPACT_ATOMS: atom_id res chain seq x y z
N THR A 1 24.22 -24.09 21.66
CA THR A 1 24.54 -23.97 20.23
C THR A 1 25.20 -22.63 20.02
N THR A 2 26.44 -22.61 19.53
CA THR A 2 27.19 -21.37 19.26
C THR A 2 27.02 -21.04 17.79
N ILE A 3 26.71 -19.78 17.48
CA ILE A 3 26.56 -19.28 16.09
C ILE A 3 27.78 -18.38 15.80
N THR A 4 28.48 -18.66 14.73
CA THR A 4 29.53 -17.76 14.23
C THR A 4 28.89 -16.57 13.56
N ALA A 5 29.17 -15.35 14.03
CA ALA A 5 28.67 -14.12 13.45
C ALA A 5 29.83 -13.19 13.08
N VAL A 6 29.72 -12.52 11.96
CA VAL A 6 30.65 -11.47 11.54
C VAL A 6 30.00 -10.12 11.83
N ILE A 7 30.66 -9.36 12.71
CA ILE A 7 30.20 -8.00 13.05
C ILE A 7 30.90 -7.03 12.10
N ARG A 8 30.11 -6.27 11.34
CA ARG A 8 30.59 -5.22 10.46
C ARG A 8 30.36 -3.85 11.08
N THR A 9 31.43 -3.15 11.35
CA THR A 9 31.43 -1.78 11.95
C THR A 9 31.68 -0.67 10.94
N ASP A 10 31.93 -1.07 9.70
CA ASP A 10 32.28 -0.19 8.56
C ASP A 10 31.04 0.32 7.79
N LEU A 11 29.83 -0.13 8.20
CA LEU A 11 28.59 0.23 7.52
C LEU A 11 27.92 1.42 8.21
N THR A 12 27.41 2.35 7.41
CA THR A 12 26.42 3.34 7.89
C THR A 12 25.08 2.62 8.13
N GLN A 13 24.21 3.20 8.96
CA GLN A 13 22.89 2.61 9.20
C GLN A 13 22.13 2.37 7.89
N GLU A 14 22.20 3.33 6.94
CA GLU A 14 21.54 3.24 5.65
C GLU A 14 22.08 2.07 4.80
N THR A 15 23.41 1.90 4.73
CA THR A 15 24.01 0.79 4.00
C THR A 15 23.78 -0.55 4.66
N ALA A 16 23.66 -0.58 5.98
CA ALA A 16 23.33 -1.80 6.74
C ALA A 16 21.87 -2.22 6.47
N GLU A 17 20.94 -1.29 6.43
CA GLU A 17 19.54 -1.56 6.07
C GLU A 17 19.43 -2.06 4.62
N ASP A 18 20.10 -1.42 3.67
CA ASP A 18 20.11 -1.85 2.27
C ASP A 18 20.65 -3.28 2.13
N LEU A 19 21.78 -3.59 2.79
CA LEU A 19 22.37 -4.92 2.79
C LEU A 19 21.44 -5.96 3.45
N PHE A 20 20.80 -5.60 4.57
CA PHE A 20 19.84 -6.48 5.24
C PHE A 20 18.67 -6.85 4.31
N TYR A 21 18.11 -5.88 3.60
CA TYR A 21 17.04 -6.14 2.65
C TYR A 21 17.51 -6.98 1.46
N GLU A 22 18.66 -6.66 0.87
CA GLU A 22 19.23 -7.42 -0.25
C GLU A 22 19.48 -8.88 0.11
N MET A 23 20.05 -9.15 1.29
CA MET A 23 20.27 -10.51 1.76
C MET A 23 18.96 -11.28 1.97
N ASN A 24 17.94 -10.64 2.55
CA ASN A 24 16.64 -11.28 2.74
C ASN A 24 15.95 -11.57 1.40
N PHE A 25 16.07 -10.71 0.40
CA PHE A 25 15.54 -10.94 -0.94
C PHE A 25 16.16 -12.14 -1.62
N ARG A 26 17.48 -12.31 -1.53
CA ARG A 26 18.18 -13.42 -2.16
C ARG A 26 17.90 -14.77 -1.49
N GLN A 27 17.52 -14.76 -0.22
CA GLN A 27 17.33 -15.98 0.56
C GLN A 27 15.90 -16.50 0.56
N ARG A 28 14.90 -15.67 0.29
CA ARG A 28 13.49 -16.05 0.37
C ARG A 28 12.73 -15.62 -0.87
N SER A 29 11.92 -16.54 -1.41
CA SER A 29 10.95 -16.19 -2.44
C SER A 29 9.92 -15.20 -1.88
N LEU A 30 9.49 -14.23 -2.70
CA LEU A 30 8.38 -13.34 -2.33
C LEU A 30 7.09 -14.11 -1.96
N ALA A 31 6.90 -15.31 -2.55
CA ALA A 31 5.75 -16.16 -2.26
C ALA A 31 5.73 -16.65 -0.81
N ASP A 32 6.92 -16.89 -0.23
CA ASP A 32 7.07 -17.41 1.13
C ASP A 32 7.03 -16.32 2.22
N MET A 33 7.02 -15.05 1.80
CA MET A 33 6.99 -13.92 2.72
C MET A 33 5.56 -13.58 3.12
N LEU A 34 5.38 -13.14 4.38
CA LEU A 34 4.15 -12.49 4.81
C LEU A 34 3.89 -11.22 3.99
N PHE A 35 2.63 -10.82 3.83
CA PHE A 35 2.29 -9.64 3.06
C PHE A 35 3.04 -8.39 3.50
N SER A 36 3.13 -8.14 4.81
CA SER A 36 3.88 -7.00 5.37
C SER A 36 5.37 -7.05 5.04
N GLN A 37 5.97 -8.23 5.04
CA GLN A 37 7.37 -8.41 4.67
C GLN A 37 7.59 -8.08 3.19
N ARG A 38 6.74 -8.60 2.29
CA ARG A 38 6.79 -8.26 0.84
C ARG A 38 6.69 -6.77 0.59
N VAL A 39 5.75 -6.09 1.28
CA VAL A 39 5.56 -4.64 1.17
C VAL A 39 6.84 -3.90 1.51
N LEU A 40 7.44 -4.21 2.66
CA LEU A 40 8.65 -3.51 3.13
C LEU A 40 9.86 -3.80 2.25
N CYS A 41 10.04 -5.04 1.86
CA CYS A 41 11.13 -5.43 0.98
C CYS A 41 11.05 -4.67 -0.37
N ILE A 42 9.90 -4.70 -1.05
CA ILE A 42 9.74 -4.03 -2.33
C ILE A 42 9.91 -2.51 -2.20
N ALA A 43 9.34 -1.91 -1.16
CA ALA A 43 9.47 -0.47 -0.92
C ALA A 43 10.93 -0.07 -0.61
N ALA A 44 11.66 -0.87 0.16
CA ALA A 44 13.07 -0.64 0.44
C ALA A 44 13.91 -0.71 -0.83
N HIS A 45 13.72 -1.76 -1.65
CA HIS A 45 14.42 -1.90 -2.92
C HIS A 45 14.09 -0.76 -3.89
N TYR A 46 12.82 -0.35 -3.97
CA TYR A 46 12.40 0.81 -4.75
C TYR A 46 13.13 2.08 -4.31
N ASN A 47 13.21 2.34 -3.02
CA ASN A 47 13.88 3.53 -2.48
C ASN A 47 15.39 3.48 -2.70
N MET A 48 16.02 2.31 -2.59
CA MET A 48 17.44 2.09 -2.88
C MET A 48 17.76 2.43 -4.34
N LEU A 49 17.03 1.86 -5.29
CA LEU A 49 17.24 2.15 -6.72
C LEU A 49 16.96 3.62 -7.07
N LYS A 50 15.95 4.22 -6.44
CA LYS A 50 15.65 5.64 -6.64
C LYS A 50 16.74 6.57 -6.12
N ARG A 51 17.45 6.19 -5.04
CA ARG A 51 18.62 6.92 -4.52
C ARG A 51 19.82 6.77 -5.43
N GLN A 52 20.08 5.56 -5.92
CA GLN A 52 21.17 5.30 -6.86
C GLN A 52 21.02 6.11 -8.16
N GLY A 53 19.80 6.24 -8.69
CA GLY A 53 19.53 7.05 -9.88
C GLY A 53 19.82 8.56 -9.71
N ARG A 54 19.70 9.09 -8.48
CA ARG A 54 20.06 10.49 -8.19
C ARG A 54 21.57 10.75 -8.18
N ARG A 55 22.39 9.76 -7.86
CA ARG A 55 23.85 9.90 -7.87
C ARG A 55 24.45 9.88 -9.28
N THR A 56 23.82 9.20 -10.21
CA THR A 56 24.26 9.16 -11.62
C THR A 56 24.04 10.49 -12.33
N ASP A 57 23.06 11.29 -11.96
CA ASP A 57 22.80 12.60 -12.56
C ASP A 57 23.90 13.64 -12.23
N LEU A 58 24.71 13.42 -11.19
CA LEU A 58 25.84 14.29 -10.83
C LEU A 58 27.16 13.90 -11.55
N GLN A 59 27.26 12.73 -12.15
CA GLN A 59 28.46 12.26 -12.84
C GLN A 59 28.42 12.49 -14.38
N THR A 60 27.31 12.94 -14.94
CA THR A 60 27.16 13.15 -16.38
C THR A 60 27.44 14.59 -16.83
N PHE A 61 28.40 15.29 -16.21
CA PHE A 61 28.84 16.60 -16.72
C PHE A 61 29.98 16.51 -17.73
N GLU A 62 30.52 15.31 -18.01
CA GLU A 62 31.56 15.12 -19.01
C GLU A 62 31.34 13.83 -19.83
N THR A 63 30.42 13.85 -20.75
CA THR A 63 30.61 13.19 -22.07
C THR A 63 29.36 13.36 -22.93
N THR A 64 29.53 14.14 -23.97
CA THR A 64 28.64 14.30 -25.11
C THR A 64 28.44 12.98 -25.84
N SER A 65 27.27 12.37 -25.74
CA SER A 65 26.73 11.51 -26.79
C SER A 65 25.20 11.38 -26.56
N PRO A 66 24.38 11.75 -27.56
CA PRO A 66 22.95 11.56 -27.49
C PRO A 66 22.60 10.10 -27.90
N ASP A 67 22.91 9.16 -27.06
CA ASP A 67 22.39 7.82 -27.24
C ASP A 67 21.19 7.64 -26.31
N THR A 68 20.10 7.23 -26.93
CA THR A 68 18.75 7.08 -26.36
C THR A 68 18.77 5.97 -25.30
N GLN A 69 19.38 6.19 -24.15
CA GLN A 69 19.17 5.35 -23.00
C GLN A 69 17.78 5.67 -22.47
N GLU A 70 16.82 4.80 -22.84
CA GLU A 70 15.53 4.72 -22.16
C GLU A 70 15.78 4.81 -20.67
N LYS A 71 15.39 5.93 -20.06
CA LYS A 71 15.34 6.10 -18.60
C LYS A 71 14.32 5.09 -18.08
N SER A 72 14.78 3.84 -17.92
CA SER A 72 13.95 2.78 -17.38
C SER A 72 13.50 3.21 -15.98
N HIS A 73 12.23 3.55 -15.85
CA HIS A 73 11.64 3.96 -14.59
C HIS A 73 11.87 2.88 -13.51
N THR A 74 12.25 3.28 -12.32
CA THR A 74 12.56 2.37 -11.19
C THR A 74 11.45 1.36 -10.92
N ASP A 75 10.18 1.77 -11.09
CA ASP A 75 9.01 0.91 -10.95
C ASP A 75 8.95 -0.20 -12.01
N VAL A 76 9.43 0.08 -13.24
CA VAL A 76 9.51 -0.92 -14.33
C VAL A 76 10.57 -1.97 -14.01
N LYS A 77 11.76 -1.53 -13.55
CA LYS A 77 12.85 -2.46 -13.19
C LYS A 77 12.40 -3.43 -12.10
N ILE A 78 11.80 -2.92 -11.03
CA ILE A 78 11.30 -3.74 -9.93
C ILE A 78 10.13 -4.63 -10.38
N ALA A 79 9.23 -4.12 -11.22
CA ALA A 79 8.13 -4.91 -11.74
C ALA A 79 8.64 -6.11 -12.56
N GLN A 80 9.67 -5.93 -13.38
CA GLN A 80 10.30 -7.01 -14.14
C GLN A 80 11.04 -7.99 -13.24
N GLU A 81 11.84 -7.50 -12.28
CA GLU A 81 12.66 -8.33 -11.39
C GLU A 81 11.81 -9.27 -10.51
N TYR A 82 10.65 -8.77 -10.04
CA TYR A 82 9.77 -9.52 -9.13
C TYR A 82 8.53 -10.11 -9.81
N GLU A 83 8.46 -10.08 -11.12
CA GLU A 83 7.30 -10.57 -11.91
C GLU A 83 5.98 -9.91 -11.44
N LEU A 84 6.06 -8.63 -11.12
CA LEU A 84 4.93 -7.82 -10.67
C LEU A 84 4.47 -6.85 -11.76
N THR A 85 3.27 -6.31 -11.60
CA THR A 85 2.84 -5.16 -12.39
C THR A 85 3.33 -3.86 -11.75
N ARG A 86 3.56 -2.80 -12.54
CA ARG A 86 3.91 -1.45 -12.05
C ARG A 86 2.91 -0.95 -11.00
N ASP A 87 1.64 -1.20 -11.21
CA ASP A 87 0.56 -0.85 -10.28
C ASP A 87 0.73 -1.55 -8.92
N LYS A 88 1.14 -2.82 -8.90
CA LYS A 88 1.45 -3.54 -7.65
C LYS A 88 2.66 -2.94 -6.93
N VAL A 89 3.72 -2.61 -7.66
CA VAL A 89 4.90 -1.95 -7.06
C VAL A 89 4.51 -0.63 -6.42
N SER A 90 3.76 0.22 -7.14
CA SER A 90 3.25 1.49 -6.61
C SER A 90 2.40 1.30 -5.35
N LYS A 91 1.50 0.31 -5.35
CA LYS A 91 0.68 -0.03 -4.17
C LYS A 91 1.53 -0.51 -3.00
N TYR A 92 2.56 -1.33 -3.23
CA TYR A 92 3.45 -1.76 -2.16
C TYR A 92 4.23 -0.58 -1.56
N CYS A 93 4.76 0.32 -2.39
CA CYS A 93 5.38 1.54 -1.89
C CYS A 93 4.40 2.38 -1.05
N ARG A 94 3.12 2.42 -1.44
CA ARG A 94 2.10 3.14 -0.69
C ARG A 94 1.74 2.43 0.62
N TYR A 95 1.62 1.11 0.65
CA TYR A 95 1.41 0.37 1.90
C TYR A 95 2.56 0.52 2.89
N ALA A 96 3.78 0.74 2.43
CA ALA A 96 4.93 0.95 3.29
C ALA A 96 4.85 2.24 4.13
N THR A 97 3.99 3.21 3.74
CA THR A 97 3.73 4.43 4.52
C THR A 97 2.72 4.23 5.64
N LEU A 98 2.12 3.04 5.76
CA LEU A 98 1.20 2.75 6.85
C LEU A 98 1.93 2.66 8.20
N TYR A 99 1.25 3.10 9.26
CA TYR A 99 1.64 2.81 10.63
C TYR A 99 1.90 1.32 10.80
N ARG A 100 3.06 0.97 11.33
CA ARG A 100 3.57 -0.41 11.35
C ARG A 100 2.58 -1.46 11.84
N PRO A 101 1.85 -1.25 12.94
CA PRO A 101 0.83 -2.19 13.41
C PRO A 101 -0.33 -2.40 12.42
N LEU A 102 -0.76 -1.36 11.68
CA LEU A 102 -1.77 -1.51 10.62
C LEU A 102 -1.27 -2.41 9.48
N LEU A 103 -0.01 -2.22 9.06
CA LEU A 103 0.61 -3.08 8.06
C LEU A 103 0.66 -4.54 8.50
N LEU A 104 0.97 -4.80 9.78
CA LEU A 104 0.99 -6.16 10.34
C LEU A 104 -0.40 -6.80 10.39
N LEU A 105 -1.46 -6.03 10.64
CA LEU A 105 -2.85 -6.54 10.58
C LEU A 105 -3.23 -7.08 9.20
N MET A 106 -2.62 -6.55 8.12
CA MET A 106 -2.90 -7.01 6.76
C MET A 106 -2.44 -8.46 6.52
N ASN A 107 -1.52 -9.01 7.32
CA ASN A 107 -1.08 -10.39 7.19
C ASN A 107 -2.21 -11.39 7.39
N SER A 108 -3.18 -11.07 8.25
CA SER A 108 -4.35 -11.91 8.49
C SER A 108 -5.47 -11.71 7.47
N GLY A 109 -5.51 -10.53 6.81
CA GLY A 109 -6.56 -10.13 5.88
C GLY A 109 -7.97 -10.02 6.46
N LYS A 110 -8.16 -10.38 7.73
CA LYS A 110 -9.50 -10.50 8.36
C LYS A 110 -10.07 -9.15 8.80
N ARG A 111 -9.23 -8.27 9.38
CA ARG A 111 -9.67 -6.99 9.95
C ARG A 111 -9.43 -5.81 9.03
N LEU A 112 -8.37 -5.88 8.23
CA LEU A 112 -7.97 -4.84 7.29
C LEU A 112 -7.61 -5.46 5.95
N GLY A 113 -8.49 -5.28 4.96
CA GLY A 113 -8.26 -5.73 3.59
C GLY A 113 -7.37 -4.75 2.81
N GLN A 114 -6.73 -5.24 1.75
CA GLN A 114 -5.77 -4.45 0.95
C GLN A 114 -6.37 -3.15 0.40
N LEU A 115 -7.60 -3.17 -0.11
CA LEU A 115 -8.24 -1.97 -0.66
C LEU A 115 -8.51 -0.90 0.40
N ALA A 116 -8.96 -1.33 1.60
CA ALA A 116 -9.17 -0.41 2.72
C ALA A 116 -7.83 0.17 3.22
N ALA A 117 -6.81 -0.66 3.35
CA ALA A 117 -5.47 -0.25 3.73
C ALA A 117 -4.85 0.74 2.73
N TYR A 118 -5.09 0.52 1.43
CA TYR A 118 -4.68 1.46 0.38
C TYR A 118 -5.26 2.85 0.59
N GLU A 119 -6.56 2.95 0.86
CA GLU A 119 -7.19 4.25 1.13
C GLU A 119 -6.66 4.89 2.42
N ILE A 120 -6.45 4.10 3.49
CA ILE A 120 -5.89 4.60 4.76
C ILE A 120 -4.46 5.09 4.59
N SER A 121 -3.68 4.51 3.68
CA SER A 121 -2.30 4.94 3.43
C SER A 121 -2.17 6.38 2.91
N PHE A 122 -3.26 7.00 2.46
CA PHE A 122 -3.29 8.43 2.10
C PHE A 122 -3.50 9.37 3.30
N VAL A 123 -3.84 8.83 4.46
CA VAL A 123 -3.82 9.57 5.72
C VAL A 123 -2.36 9.64 6.18
N GLU A 124 -1.65 10.72 5.86
CA GLU A 124 -0.20 10.82 6.07
C GLU A 124 0.19 11.04 7.54
N ASP A 125 -0.77 11.39 8.40
CA ASP A 125 -0.56 11.55 9.84
C ASP A 125 -0.58 10.19 10.56
N HIS A 126 0.58 9.79 11.07
CA HIS A 126 0.75 8.53 11.81
C HIS A 126 -0.04 8.50 13.13
N SER A 127 -0.31 9.64 13.76
CA SER A 127 -1.12 9.71 14.98
C SER A 127 -2.57 9.34 14.69
N LEU A 128 -3.09 9.80 13.54
CA LEU A 128 -4.44 9.42 13.09
C LEU A 128 -4.49 7.96 12.65
N GLN A 129 -3.45 7.46 11.99
CA GLN A 129 -3.35 6.03 11.67
C GLN A 129 -3.28 5.16 12.93
N GLU A 130 -2.64 5.62 14.00
CA GLU A 130 -2.62 4.94 15.29
C GLU A 130 -4.02 4.90 15.92
N CYS A 131 -4.78 6.00 15.88
CA CYS A 131 -6.18 6.00 16.32
C CYS A 131 -7.04 4.99 15.54
N ILE A 132 -6.82 4.87 14.23
CA ILE A 132 -7.49 3.86 13.41
C ILE A 132 -7.10 2.45 13.86
N TYR A 133 -5.82 2.21 14.12
CA TYR A 133 -5.32 0.93 14.63
C TYR A 133 -5.94 0.56 15.98
N GLN A 134 -5.97 1.49 16.93
CA GLN A 134 -6.57 1.27 18.26
C GLN A 134 -8.04 0.87 18.13
N PHE A 135 -8.81 1.57 17.30
CA PHE A 135 -10.21 1.23 17.05
C PHE A 135 -10.39 -0.19 16.49
N ILE A 136 -9.52 -0.63 15.55
CA ILE A 136 -9.56 -1.99 15.01
C ILE A 136 -9.18 -3.02 16.07
N SER A 137 -8.23 -2.69 16.95
CA SER A 137 -7.71 -3.60 17.96
C SER A 137 -8.68 -3.83 19.09
N GLU A 138 -9.38 -2.78 19.53
CA GLU A 138 -10.39 -2.80 20.58
C GLU A 138 -11.71 -3.42 20.11
N GLY A 139 -12.06 -3.22 18.83
CA GLY A 139 -13.28 -3.74 18.23
C GLY A 139 -13.04 -5.03 17.42
N SER A 140 -14.08 -5.84 17.27
CA SER A 140 -14.08 -7.00 16.38
C SER A 140 -14.40 -6.64 14.92
N ALA A 141 -14.55 -5.36 14.61
CA ALA A 141 -15.02 -4.89 13.31
C ALA A 141 -13.89 -4.83 12.27
N SER A 142 -14.19 -5.28 11.06
CA SER A 142 -13.33 -5.09 9.88
C SER A 142 -13.60 -3.72 9.24
N ILE A 143 -12.55 -3.14 8.65
CA ILE A 143 -12.71 -1.90 7.88
C ILE A 143 -13.00 -2.24 6.42
N SER A 144 -14.15 -1.80 5.93
CA SER A 144 -14.52 -1.91 4.52
C SER A 144 -13.82 -0.82 3.69
N THR A 145 -13.68 -1.06 2.38
CA THR A 145 -13.14 -0.07 1.44
C THR A 145 -13.91 1.26 1.48
N ALA A 146 -15.24 1.20 1.68
CA ALA A 146 -16.07 2.40 1.79
C ALA A 146 -15.72 3.25 3.01
N LYS A 147 -15.42 2.61 4.16
CA LYS A 147 -14.94 3.32 5.36
C LYS A 147 -13.54 3.91 5.13
N GLY A 148 -12.63 3.16 4.49
CA GLY A 148 -11.32 3.66 4.10
C GLY A 148 -11.40 4.92 3.23
N LYS A 149 -12.25 4.93 2.21
CA LYS A 149 -12.48 6.10 1.34
C LYS A 149 -13.02 7.30 2.12
N LYS A 150 -13.94 7.08 3.09
CA LYS A 150 -14.45 8.17 3.94
C LYS A 150 -13.36 8.76 4.84
N LEU A 151 -12.48 7.92 5.40
CA LEU A 151 -11.35 8.39 6.20
C LEU A 151 -10.40 9.25 5.36
N ARG A 152 -10.06 8.78 4.17
CA ARG A 152 -9.24 9.53 3.22
C ARG A 152 -9.88 10.88 2.85
N ALA A 153 -11.15 10.89 2.44
CA ALA A 153 -11.85 12.12 2.09
C ALA A 153 -11.90 13.12 3.26
N ALA A 154 -12.18 12.64 4.48
CA ALA A 154 -12.18 13.49 5.67
C ALA A 154 -10.78 14.05 5.98
N PHE A 155 -9.72 13.31 5.69
CA PHE A 155 -8.34 13.77 5.83
C PHE A 155 -7.98 14.83 4.77
N GLU A 156 -8.31 14.59 3.51
CA GLU A 156 -8.13 15.53 2.39
C GLU A 156 -8.90 16.85 2.63
N ASP A 157 -10.07 16.79 3.27
CA ASP A 157 -10.85 17.95 3.71
C ASP A 157 -10.28 18.65 4.95
N GLY A 158 -9.23 18.14 5.58
CA GLY A 158 -8.63 18.69 6.80
C GLY A 158 -9.52 18.56 8.05
N LYS A 159 -10.51 17.66 8.03
CA LYS A 159 -11.50 17.49 9.12
C LYS A 159 -11.32 16.22 9.93
N LEU A 160 -10.33 15.38 9.59
CA LEU A 160 -10.15 14.10 10.25
C LEU A 160 -9.53 14.28 11.64
N ASP A 161 -10.27 13.90 12.66
CA ASP A 161 -9.82 13.81 14.05
C ASP A 161 -10.20 12.47 14.69
N ALA A 162 -9.77 12.22 15.90
CA ALA A 162 -10.07 10.96 16.62
C ALA A 162 -11.57 10.71 16.79
N SER A 163 -12.39 11.76 16.93
CA SER A 163 -13.86 11.64 17.08
C SER A 163 -14.51 11.27 15.76
N GLN A 164 -14.07 11.87 14.67
CA GLN A 164 -14.50 11.56 13.31
C GLN A 164 -14.11 10.13 12.89
N ILE A 165 -12.89 9.69 13.24
CA ILE A 165 -12.45 8.31 13.01
C ILE A 165 -13.43 7.34 13.69
N LYS A 166 -13.73 7.54 14.97
CA LYS A 166 -14.70 6.71 15.70
C LYS A 166 -16.09 6.74 15.05
N SER A 167 -16.58 7.90 14.66
CA SER A 167 -17.87 8.06 13.98
C SER A 167 -17.94 7.30 12.65
N ILE A 168 -16.92 7.45 11.81
CA ILE A 168 -16.85 6.78 10.49
C ILE A 168 -16.73 5.26 10.67
N LEU A 169 -15.93 4.81 11.63
CA LEU A 169 -15.66 3.38 11.83
C LEU A 169 -16.79 2.65 12.55
N SER A 170 -17.49 3.31 13.51
CA SER A 170 -18.67 2.74 14.17
C SER A 170 -19.92 2.68 13.30
N GLY A 171 -19.91 3.34 12.15
CA GLY A 171 -21.08 3.35 11.25
C GLY A 171 -22.06 4.50 11.50
N GLY A 172 -21.73 5.46 12.36
CA GLY A 172 -22.48 6.68 12.64
C GLY A 172 -22.37 7.77 11.56
N GLY A 173 -22.18 7.43 10.31
CA GLY A 173 -22.26 8.37 9.20
C GLY A 173 -23.54 8.15 8.44
N LEU A 174 -24.35 9.21 8.31
CA LEU A 174 -25.53 9.33 7.46
C LEU A 174 -25.53 8.26 6.36
N SER A 175 -26.36 7.24 6.52
CA SER A 175 -26.71 6.37 5.43
C SER A 175 -27.44 7.22 4.41
N THR A 176 -26.72 7.75 3.42
CA THR A 176 -27.35 7.92 2.14
C THR A 176 -27.69 6.51 1.69
N SER A 177 -28.83 6.03 2.14
CA SER A 177 -29.48 4.86 1.60
C SER A 177 -29.71 5.17 0.12
N LYS A 178 -28.75 4.78 -0.74
CA LYS A 178 -29.16 4.37 -2.07
C LYS A 178 -30.12 3.23 -1.83
N GLN A 179 -31.42 3.55 -1.81
CA GLN A 179 -32.43 2.53 -1.93
C GLN A 179 -32.00 1.63 -3.10
N PRO A 180 -31.92 0.32 -2.90
CA PRO A 180 -31.75 -0.58 -4.02
C PRO A 180 -32.87 -0.22 -4.98
N GLY A 181 -32.49 0.22 -6.20
CA GLY A 181 -33.46 0.64 -7.20
C GLY A 181 -34.54 -0.45 -7.24
N ARG A 182 -35.78 -0.06 -6.93
CA ARG A 182 -36.95 -0.91 -6.99
C ARG A 182 -36.96 -1.50 -8.37
N ARG A 183 -36.66 -2.80 -8.50
CA ARG A 183 -36.83 -3.51 -9.76
C ARG A 183 -38.30 -3.40 -10.10
N VAL A 184 -38.62 -2.48 -11.02
CA VAL A 184 -39.93 -2.40 -11.60
C VAL A 184 -39.98 -3.52 -12.66
N SER A 185 -40.67 -4.61 -12.34
CA SER A 185 -41.01 -5.59 -13.34
C SER A 185 -42.07 -4.97 -14.26
N VAL A 186 -41.65 -4.57 -15.43
CA VAL A 186 -42.58 -4.10 -16.49
C VAL A 186 -43.08 -5.36 -17.18
N THR A 187 -44.32 -5.71 -16.93
CA THR A 187 -45.03 -6.75 -17.69
C THR A 187 -45.39 -6.15 -19.05
N LEU A 188 -44.71 -6.56 -20.10
CA LEU A 188 -45.04 -6.11 -21.47
C LEU A 188 -46.40 -6.67 -21.84
N PRO A 189 -47.26 -5.86 -22.52
CA PRO A 189 -48.53 -6.35 -23.07
C PRO A 189 -48.26 -7.51 -24.05
N PRO A 190 -49.14 -8.50 -24.12
CA PRO A 190 -48.95 -9.68 -24.95
C PRO A 190 -48.72 -9.39 -26.45
N ALA A 191 -49.07 -8.22 -26.92
CA ALA A 191 -48.84 -7.77 -28.31
C ALA A 191 -47.35 -7.59 -28.67
N PHE A 192 -46.45 -7.51 -27.69
CA PHE A 192 -44.98 -7.36 -27.90
C PHE A 192 -44.18 -8.67 -27.73
N ALA A 193 -44.83 -9.76 -27.30
CA ALA A 193 -44.20 -11.06 -27.10
C ALA A 193 -43.50 -11.71 -28.31
N PRO A 194 -43.89 -11.45 -29.57
CA PRO A 194 -43.23 -12.04 -30.74
C PRO A 194 -41.94 -11.34 -31.19
N TYR A 195 -41.52 -10.27 -30.53
CA TYR A 195 -40.33 -9.49 -30.91
C TYR A 195 -39.12 -9.65 -29.97
N PHE A 196 -39.18 -10.60 -29.02
CA PHE A 196 -38.09 -10.92 -28.10
C PHE A 196 -37.84 -12.44 -28.00
#